data_d3ae03f3c5c65c6b4f144f3f62804d7a
#
_entry.id   d3ae03f3c5c65c6b4f144f3f62804d7a
#
_cell.length_a   1.000
_cell.length_b   1.000
_cell.length_c   1.000
_cell.angle_alpha   90.00
_cell.angle_beta   90.00
_cell.angle_gamma   90.00
#
_symmetry.space_group_name_H-M   'P 1'
#
loop_
_entity.id
_entity.type
_entity.pdbx_description
1 polymer ?
#
loop_
_entity_poly.entity_id
_entity_poly.type
_entity_poly.pdbx_seq_one_letter_code
_entity_poly.pdbx_strand_id
1 'polypeptide(L)'
;MLEQEDRAVSKTAGLTPVRVRIPPSPPRYSSIFVKKNYSCADKIYWTPKLSYAVGLIVTDGSLSKDGRHIILRSSDLQLLETFKDCLGLSNKISQTKNDGWAKKPCYRIQFSNVQLYRWLNQIGVTPRKTYKLGGLKIPDKYFPDFLRGHLDGDGCISTYADRYNTFKNPKYVYVRFWVRFISASKPHIIWLRNNIYRLKGLRGHLSEKKPYRENQNSSIWELKFGKKESLQLLSWIYYKKDVPCLIRKRKIAERFINHLSSK
;
A
#
# COMPACT_ATOMS: atom_id res chain seq x y z
N MET A 1 18.76 65.06 -34.08
CA MET A 1 20.22 64.99 -33.85
C MET A 1 20.40 63.66 -33.13
N LEU A 2 20.74 62.58 -33.87
CA LEU A 2 22.11 62.12 -34.09
C LEU A 2 22.65 61.54 -32.77
N GLU A 3 23.08 60.33 -32.58
CA GLU A 3 23.75 59.30 -33.36
C GLU A 3 24.11 58.21 -32.34
N GLN A 4 24.04 57.06 -32.73
CA GLN A 4 24.98 56.00 -33.17
C GLN A 4 25.35 55.05 -32.01
N GLU A 5 24.94 53.82 -32.20
CA GLU A 5 25.70 52.56 -32.47
C GLU A 5 26.90 52.29 -31.58
N ASP A 6 26.83 51.12 -30.90
CA ASP A 6 27.91 50.18 -31.11
C ASP A 6 27.51 48.71 -30.82
N ARG A 7 27.87 47.86 -31.75
CA ARG A 7 27.71 46.39 -31.77
C ARG A 7 28.78 45.74 -30.92
N ALA A 8 28.37 44.78 -30.10
CA ALA A 8 29.28 43.73 -29.64
C ALA A 8 28.70 42.35 -29.94
N VAL A 9 29.26 41.70 -30.93
CA VAL A 9 29.03 40.29 -31.30
C VAL A 9 29.74 39.42 -30.31
N SER A 10 29.01 38.66 -29.52
CA SER A 10 29.58 37.55 -28.72
C SER A 10 29.22 36.22 -29.35
N LYS A 11 30.24 35.49 -29.74
CA LYS A 11 30.22 34.15 -30.34
C LYS A 11 29.58 33.15 -29.38
N THR A 12 28.42 32.61 -29.73
CA THR A 12 27.83 31.41 -29.09
C THR A 12 28.52 30.17 -29.60
N ALA A 13 29.28 29.54 -28.74
CA ALA A 13 29.84 28.19 -28.94
C ALA A 13 28.68 27.19 -29.02
N GLY A 14 28.68 26.39 -30.10
CA GLY A 14 27.65 25.40 -30.36
C GLY A 14 27.63 24.29 -29.32
N LEU A 15 26.54 24.22 -28.57
CA LEU A 15 26.20 23.06 -27.77
C LEU A 15 25.42 22.08 -28.64
N THR A 16 26.06 20.97 -28.98
CA THR A 16 25.39 19.83 -29.60
C THR A 16 24.33 19.25 -28.66
N PRO A 17 23.09 19.05 -29.13
CA PRO A 17 22.04 18.49 -28.26
C PRO A 17 22.40 17.05 -27.90
N VAL A 18 22.60 16.80 -26.58
CA VAL A 18 22.75 15.45 -26.04
C VAL A 18 21.41 14.72 -26.23
N ARG A 19 21.37 13.76 -27.14
CA ARG A 19 20.24 12.82 -27.27
C ARG A 19 20.17 11.96 -26.02
N VAL A 20 19.30 12.30 -25.09
CA VAL A 20 18.92 11.41 -23.98
C VAL A 20 18.19 10.22 -24.58
N ARG A 21 18.81 9.04 -24.58
CA ARG A 21 18.13 7.79 -24.90
C ARG A 21 17.11 7.50 -23.81
N ILE A 22 15.84 7.67 -24.12
CA ILE A 22 14.73 7.17 -23.29
C ILE A 22 14.87 5.64 -23.27
N PRO A 23 14.96 4.99 -22.09
CA PRO A 23 14.98 3.53 -22.04
C PRO A 23 13.68 2.97 -22.61
N PRO A 24 13.71 1.80 -23.29
CA PRO A 24 12.51 1.19 -23.85
C PRO A 24 11.49 0.95 -22.75
N SER A 25 10.24 1.29 -23.03
CA SER A 25 9.11 1.05 -22.13
C SER A 25 9.09 -0.43 -21.72
N PRO A 26 8.84 -0.74 -20.43
CA PRO A 26 8.74 -2.13 -20.00
C PRO A 26 7.65 -2.86 -20.79
N PRO A 27 7.80 -4.16 -21.05
CA PRO A 27 6.85 -4.93 -21.85
C PRO A 27 5.44 -4.77 -21.26
N ARG A 28 4.49 -4.43 -22.12
CA ARG A 28 3.06 -4.35 -21.76
C ARG A 28 2.59 -5.75 -21.41
N TYR A 29 2.59 -6.07 -20.13
CA TYR A 29 1.85 -7.22 -19.65
C TYR A 29 0.37 -6.98 -19.97
N SER A 30 -0.24 -7.91 -20.70
CA SER A 30 -1.65 -7.89 -21.07
C SER A 30 -2.52 -7.57 -19.86
N SER A 31 -3.21 -6.43 -19.91
CA SER A 31 -4.18 -6.02 -18.89
C SER A 31 -5.27 -7.09 -18.80
N ILE A 32 -5.47 -7.62 -17.61
CA ILE A 32 -6.49 -8.65 -17.31
C ILE A 32 -7.92 -8.11 -17.52
N PHE A 33 -8.05 -6.80 -17.71
CA PHE A 33 -9.32 -6.12 -18.02
C PHE A 33 -9.24 -5.35 -19.35
N VAL A 34 -9.21 -6.09 -20.47
CA VAL A 34 -9.51 -5.50 -21.78
C VAL A 34 -10.98 -5.06 -21.79
N LYS A 35 -11.24 -3.85 -22.31
CA LYS A 35 -12.61 -3.38 -22.60
C LYS A 35 -13.35 -4.42 -23.46
N LYS A 36 -14.05 -5.35 -22.83
CA LYS A 36 -15.09 -6.15 -23.42
C LYS A 36 -16.35 -5.88 -22.63
N ASN A 37 -17.45 -5.64 -23.33
CA ASN A 37 -18.81 -5.66 -22.76
C ASN A 37 -18.95 -6.97 -22.01
N TYR A 38 -18.81 -6.92 -20.68
CA TYR A 38 -18.92 -8.12 -19.84
C TYR A 38 -20.35 -8.63 -19.94
N SER A 39 -20.51 -9.81 -20.52
CA SER A 39 -21.73 -10.59 -20.35
C SER A 39 -21.87 -10.95 -18.87
N CYS A 40 -23.06 -11.18 -18.40
CA CYS A 40 -23.39 -11.45 -16.99
C CYS A 40 -22.74 -12.73 -16.39
N ALA A 41 -21.82 -13.37 -17.10
CA ALA A 41 -21.26 -14.69 -16.84
C ALA A 41 -19.75 -14.72 -16.51
N ASP A 42 -19.03 -13.60 -16.54
CA ASP A 42 -17.57 -13.65 -16.33
C ASP A 42 -17.22 -13.81 -14.84
N LYS A 43 -16.73 -14.98 -14.51
CA LYS A 43 -16.32 -15.35 -13.16
C LYS A 43 -15.02 -14.61 -12.78
N ILE A 44 -15.00 -13.91 -11.64
CA ILE A 44 -13.78 -13.28 -11.12
C ILE A 44 -12.90 -14.35 -10.50
N TYR A 45 -11.66 -14.44 -11.00
CA TYR A 45 -10.64 -15.37 -10.51
C TYR A 45 -9.60 -14.63 -9.66
N TRP A 46 -9.16 -15.28 -8.59
CA TRP A 46 -8.07 -14.78 -7.79
C TRP A 46 -6.75 -14.73 -8.55
N THR A 47 -6.08 -13.60 -8.45
CA THR A 47 -4.70 -13.41 -8.93
C THR A 47 -3.89 -12.67 -7.86
N PRO A 48 -2.54 -12.72 -7.90
CA PRO A 48 -1.72 -11.93 -6.97
C PRO A 48 -2.04 -10.44 -6.99
N LYS A 49 -2.24 -9.87 -8.20
CA LYS A 49 -2.62 -8.45 -8.37
C LYS A 49 -3.99 -8.12 -7.77
N LEU A 50 -5.00 -8.95 -8.02
CA LEU A 50 -6.33 -8.77 -7.46
C LEU A 50 -6.30 -8.89 -5.94
N SER A 51 -5.58 -9.86 -5.40
CA SER A 51 -5.46 -10.06 -3.96
C SER A 51 -4.80 -8.87 -3.25
N TYR A 52 -3.74 -8.31 -3.84
CA TYR A 52 -3.11 -7.07 -3.38
C TYR A 52 -4.10 -5.90 -3.40
N ALA A 53 -4.84 -5.73 -4.49
CA ALA A 53 -5.86 -4.68 -4.60
C ALA A 53 -6.98 -4.84 -3.56
N VAL A 54 -7.41 -6.09 -3.27
CA VAL A 54 -8.36 -6.39 -2.19
C VAL A 54 -7.81 -5.96 -0.84
N GLY A 55 -6.52 -6.20 -0.56
CA GLY A 55 -5.85 -5.73 0.65
C GLY A 55 -5.96 -4.20 0.81
N LEU A 56 -5.73 -3.44 -0.26
CA LEU A 56 -5.88 -1.99 -0.27
C LEU A 56 -7.35 -1.54 -0.14
N ILE A 57 -8.30 -2.24 -0.77
CA ILE A 57 -9.73 -1.92 -0.62
C ILE A 57 -10.18 -2.15 0.82
N VAL A 58 -9.67 -3.17 1.47
CA VAL A 58 -10.00 -3.51 2.85
C VAL A 58 -9.56 -2.41 3.83
N THR A 59 -8.44 -1.79 3.60
CA THR A 59 -7.89 -0.69 4.42
C THR A 59 -8.43 0.67 3.98
N ASP A 60 -7.91 1.22 2.91
CA ASP A 60 -8.14 2.58 2.43
C ASP A 60 -9.34 2.70 1.47
N GLY A 61 -9.93 1.57 1.07
CA GLY A 61 -11.05 1.54 0.14
C GLY A 61 -12.41 1.73 0.81
N SER A 62 -13.38 2.16 0.00
CA SER A 62 -14.78 2.33 0.38
C SER A 62 -15.69 1.81 -0.72
N LEU A 63 -16.71 1.04 -0.33
CA LEU A 63 -17.79 0.61 -1.20
C LEU A 63 -19.00 1.54 -0.99
N SER A 64 -19.49 2.15 -2.06
CA SER A 64 -20.65 3.03 -2.01
C SER A 64 -21.94 2.22 -1.80
N LYS A 65 -22.97 2.83 -1.23
CA LYS A 65 -24.25 2.17 -0.98
C LYS A 65 -25.04 1.84 -2.27
N ASP A 66 -24.65 2.43 -3.38
CA ASP A 66 -25.31 2.26 -4.69
C ASP A 66 -25.03 0.90 -5.36
N GLY A 67 -24.24 0.04 -4.74
CA GLY A 67 -23.97 -1.32 -5.22
C GLY A 67 -23.01 -1.43 -6.40
N ARG A 68 -22.30 -0.34 -6.79
CA ARG A 68 -21.42 -0.34 -7.98
C ARG A 68 -20.13 0.45 -7.84
N HIS A 69 -20.11 1.55 -7.09
CA HIS A 69 -18.93 2.39 -6.99
C HIS A 69 -17.98 1.91 -5.90
N ILE A 70 -16.70 1.87 -6.27
CA ILE A 70 -15.57 1.54 -5.41
C ILE A 70 -14.62 2.75 -5.44
N ILE A 71 -14.19 3.19 -4.27
CA ILE A 71 -13.34 4.35 -4.10
C ILE A 71 -12.10 3.93 -3.30
N LEU A 72 -10.91 4.32 -3.74
CA LEU A 72 -9.68 4.24 -2.95
C LEU A 72 -9.11 5.64 -2.77
N ARG A 73 -8.65 5.96 -1.54
CA ARG A 73 -8.03 7.23 -1.19
C ARG A 73 -6.67 6.99 -0.55
N SER A 74 -5.68 7.81 -0.91
CA SER A 74 -4.35 7.77 -0.28
C SER A 74 -3.63 9.10 -0.43
N SER A 75 -2.74 9.41 0.49
CA SER A 75 -1.77 10.49 0.33
C SER A 75 -0.58 10.09 -0.56
N ASP A 76 -0.41 8.80 -0.82
CA ASP A 76 0.63 8.26 -1.69
C ASP A 76 0.08 8.05 -3.11
N LEU A 77 0.44 8.93 -4.04
CA LEU A 77 0.02 8.82 -5.45
C LEU A 77 0.46 7.48 -6.07
N GLN A 78 1.70 7.05 -5.79
CA GLN A 78 2.25 5.78 -6.29
C GLN A 78 1.41 4.57 -5.86
N LEU A 79 0.80 4.60 -4.66
CA LEU A 79 -0.09 3.52 -4.22
C LEU A 79 -1.35 3.42 -5.09
N LEU A 80 -1.93 4.58 -5.47
CA LEU A 80 -3.10 4.61 -6.35
C LEU A 80 -2.77 4.19 -7.78
N GLU A 81 -1.59 4.55 -8.29
CA GLU A 81 -1.10 4.09 -9.58
C GLU A 81 -0.91 2.57 -9.59
N THR A 82 -0.26 2.01 -8.55
CA THR A 82 -0.10 0.56 -8.39
C THR A 82 -1.47 -0.14 -8.29
N PHE A 83 -2.42 0.41 -7.54
CA PHE A 83 -3.78 -0.12 -7.47
C PHE A 83 -4.48 -0.12 -8.83
N LYS A 84 -4.37 0.99 -9.55
CA LYS A 84 -4.90 1.16 -10.90
C LYS A 84 -4.35 0.11 -11.86
N ASP A 85 -3.05 -0.12 -11.82
CA ASP A 85 -2.37 -1.12 -12.64
C ASP A 85 -2.78 -2.56 -12.27
N CYS A 86 -2.96 -2.84 -10.97
CA CYS A 86 -3.40 -4.15 -10.51
C CYS A 86 -4.78 -4.54 -11.04
N LEU A 87 -5.67 -3.56 -11.19
CA LEU A 87 -7.04 -3.76 -11.68
C LEU A 87 -7.23 -3.39 -13.16
N GLY A 88 -6.19 -2.91 -13.86
CA GLY A 88 -6.27 -2.48 -15.26
C GLY A 88 -7.24 -1.31 -15.48
N LEU A 89 -7.33 -0.38 -14.53
CA LEU A 89 -8.27 0.73 -14.59
C LEU A 89 -7.73 1.85 -15.48
N SER A 90 -8.62 2.46 -16.29
CA SER A 90 -8.32 3.67 -17.07
C SER A 90 -8.75 4.97 -16.36
N ASN A 91 -9.44 4.85 -15.22
CA ASN A 91 -9.98 5.99 -14.47
C ASN A 91 -8.90 6.99 -14.05
N LYS A 92 -9.25 8.29 -14.07
CA LYS A 92 -8.37 9.37 -13.63
C LYS A 92 -8.22 9.33 -12.10
N ILE A 93 -7.00 9.49 -11.61
CA ILE A 93 -6.72 9.80 -10.22
C ILE A 93 -6.91 11.31 -10.05
N SER A 94 -7.78 11.71 -9.11
CA SER A 94 -8.05 13.11 -8.79
C SER A 94 -7.48 13.46 -7.43
N GLN A 95 -6.94 14.65 -7.31
CA GLN A 95 -6.59 15.23 -6.03
C GLN A 95 -7.86 15.76 -5.37
N THR A 96 -8.08 15.40 -4.10
CA THR A 96 -9.16 15.98 -3.29
C THR A 96 -8.69 17.32 -2.71
N LYS A 97 -9.59 18.30 -2.65
CA LYS A 97 -9.31 19.56 -1.92
C LYS A 97 -8.99 19.21 -0.46
N ASN A 98 -7.94 19.80 0.08
CA ASN A 98 -7.61 19.66 1.50
C ASN A 98 -8.62 20.48 2.32
N ASP A 99 -9.21 19.85 3.33
CA ASP A 99 -10.07 20.52 4.31
C ASP A 99 -9.20 21.30 5.32
N GLY A 100 -8.42 22.26 4.86
CA GLY A 100 -7.62 23.23 5.64
C GLY A 100 -6.60 22.68 6.67
N TRP A 101 -6.86 21.52 7.27
CA TRP A 101 -6.05 20.91 8.34
C TRP A 101 -5.01 19.89 7.82
N ALA A 102 -5.17 19.36 6.63
CA ALA A 102 -4.29 18.34 6.07
C ALA A 102 -3.06 18.98 5.40
N LYS A 103 -1.86 18.74 5.95
CA LYS A 103 -0.58 19.23 5.41
C LYS A 103 -0.15 18.55 4.10
N LYS A 104 -0.72 17.40 3.75
CA LYS A 104 -0.39 16.63 2.54
C LYS A 104 -1.58 16.51 1.61
N PRO A 105 -1.37 16.55 0.29
CA PRO A 105 -2.44 16.29 -0.67
C PRO A 105 -2.99 14.87 -0.47
N CYS A 106 -4.29 14.72 -0.64
CA CYS A 106 -4.95 13.42 -0.69
C CYS A 106 -5.46 13.16 -2.10
N TYR A 107 -5.20 11.97 -2.62
CA TYR A 107 -5.60 11.54 -3.95
C TYR A 107 -6.73 10.51 -3.84
N ARG A 108 -7.54 10.44 -4.89
CA ARG A 108 -8.68 9.53 -4.96
C ARG A 108 -8.78 8.94 -6.37
N ILE A 109 -9.04 7.63 -6.44
CA ILE A 109 -9.56 6.97 -7.62
C ILE A 109 -10.96 6.43 -7.32
N GLN A 110 -11.89 6.66 -8.23
CA GLN A 110 -13.26 6.13 -8.17
C GLN A 110 -13.60 5.49 -9.48
N PHE A 111 -14.18 4.31 -9.42
CA PHE A 111 -14.65 3.58 -10.60
C PHE A 111 -15.92 2.79 -10.28
N SER A 112 -16.65 2.42 -11.32
CA SER A 112 -17.86 1.62 -11.22
C SER A 112 -17.62 0.24 -11.81
N ASN A 113 -17.90 -0.81 -11.03
CA ASN A 113 -17.89 -2.19 -11.49
C ASN A 113 -18.83 -3.02 -10.60
N VAL A 114 -20.02 -3.31 -11.10
CA VAL A 114 -21.07 -4.03 -10.36
C VAL A 114 -20.62 -5.46 -10.02
N GLN A 115 -19.94 -6.13 -10.93
CA GLN A 115 -19.50 -7.51 -10.76
C GLN A 115 -18.44 -7.61 -9.66
N LEU A 116 -17.39 -6.77 -9.73
CA LEU A 116 -16.37 -6.70 -8.70
C LEU A 116 -16.97 -6.29 -7.34
N TYR A 117 -17.91 -5.34 -7.34
CA TYR A 117 -18.60 -4.90 -6.13
C TYR A 117 -19.35 -6.07 -5.46
N ARG A 118 -20.17 -6.82 -6.22
CA ARG A 118 -20.89 -7.99 -5.72
C ARG A 118 -19.94 -9.08 -5.21
N TRP A 119 -18.89 -9.35 -5.98
CA TRP A 119 -17.88 -10.32 -5.58
C TRP A 119 -17.16 -9.92 -4.30
N LEU A 120 -16.79 -8.63 -4.12
CA LEU A 120 -16.21 -8.12 -2.87
C LEU A 120 -17.14 -8.37 -1.68
N ASN A 121 -18.46 -8.17 -1.85
CA ASN A 121 -19.43 -8.49 -0.78
C ASN A 121 -19.46 -10.00 -0.47
N GLN A 122 -19.38 -10.86 -1.48
CA GLN A 122 -19.39 -12.32 -1.31
C GLN A 122 -18.16 -12.84 -0.54
N ILE A 123 -17.01 -12.17 -0.69
CA ILE A 123 -15.79 -12.50 0.06
C ILE A 123 -15.74 -11.85 1.46
N GLY A 124 -16.71 -10.99 1.79
CA GLY A 124 -16.84 -10.36 3.12
C GLY A 124 -16.50 -8.87 3.20
N VAL A 125 -16.19 -8.20 2.07
CA VAL A 125 -15.92 -6.75 2.06
C VAL A 125 -17.23 -6.01 1.78
N THR A 126 -17.81 -5.39 2.80
CA THR A 126 -19.14 -4.73 2.72
C THR A 126 -19.02 -3.20 2.85
N PRO A 127 -20.04 -2.45 2.44
CA PRO A 127 -20.13 -1.02 2.76
C PRO A 127 -20.07 -0.75 4.25
N ARG A 128 -19.50 0.41 4.66
CA ARG A 128 -19.35 0.81 6.07
C ARG A 128 -18.56 -0.22 6.91
N LYS A 129 -17.56 -0.84 6.31
CA LYS A 129 -16.78 -1.95 6.89
C LYS A 129 -15.94 -1.60 8.12
N THR A 130 -15.64 -0.32 8.37
CA THR A 130 -14.62 0.15 9.34
C THR A 130 -14.67 -0.57 10.69
N TYR A 131 -15.85 -0.71 11.29
CA TYR A 131 -16.03 -1.37 12.59
C TYR A 131 -16.62 -2.78 12.50
N LYS A 132 -17.16 -3.16 11.33
CA LYS A 132 -17.93 -4.39 11.13
C LYS A 132 -17.18 -5.44 10.31
N LEU A 133 -15.99 -5.10 9.81
CA LEU A 133 -15.21 -6.01 9.00
C LEU A 133 -14.88 -7.26 9.80
N GLY A 134 -15.22 -8.42 9.26
CA GLY A 134 -14.90 -9.74 9.84
C GLY A 134 -13.78 -10.43 9.11
N GLY A 135 -13.85 -11.76 9.12
CA GLY A 135 -13.01 -12.63 8.31
C GLY A 135 -13.38 -12.54 6.83
N LEU A 136 -12.39 -12.70 5.96
CA LEU A 136 -12.55 -12.66 4.51
C LEU A 136 -12.26 -14.03 3.90
N LYS A 137 -12.94 -14.34 2.78
CA LYS A 137 -12.71 -15.58 2.03
C LYS A 137 -11.55 -15.39 1.05
N ILE A 138 -10.31 -15.45 1.55
CA ILE A 138 -9.08 -15.32 0.76
C ILE A 138 -8.40 -16.68 0.67
N PRO A 139 -8.14 -17.22 -0.53
CA PRO A 139 -7.40 -18.48 -0.67
C PRO A 139 -5.96 -18.34 -0.16
N ASP A 140 -5.46 -19.36 0.52
CA ASP A 140 -4.13 -19.38 1.15
C ASP A 140 -3.01 -19.00 0.20
N LYS A 141 -3.07 -19.48 -1.04
CA LYS A 141 -2.11 -19.17 -2.11
C LYS A 141 -1.93 -17.68 -2.34
N TYR A 142 -2.99 -16.89 -2.19
CA TYR A 142 -3.00 -15.45 -2.46
C TYR A 142 -2.98 -14.59 -1.19
N PHE A 143 -2.93 -15.24 -0.01
CA PHE A 143 -2.92 -14.54 1.25
C PHE A 143 -1.70 -13.61 1.44
N PRO A 144 -0.46 -13.96 1.00
CA PRO A 144 0.68 -13.06 1.11
C PRO A 144 0.50 -11.76 0.30
N ASP A 145 -0.15 -11.83 -0.87
CA ASP A 145 -0.44 -10.66 -1.68
C ASP A 145 -1.50 -9.76 -1.04
N PHE A 146 -2.56 -10.37 -0.50
CA PHE A 146 -3.56 -9.65 0.31
C PHE A 146 -2.90 -8.96 1.51
N LEU A 147 -2.07 -9.68 2.24
CA LEU A 147 -1.40 -9.17 3.44
C LEU A 147 -0.45 -8.02 3.11
N ARG A 148 0.24 -8.08 1.95
CA ARG A 148 1.06 -6.97 1.45
C ARG A 148 0.22 -5.74 1.14
N GLY A 149 -0.93 -5.89 0.46
CA GLY A 149 -1.86 -4.78 0.22
C GLY A 149 -2.39 -4.18 1.53
N HIS A 150 -2.74 -5.02 2.50
CA HIS A 150 -3.17 -4.57 3.83
C HIS A 150 -2.05 -3.82 4.58
N LEU A 151 -0.80 -4.31 4.49
CA LEU A 151 0.36 -3.62 5.06
C LEU A 151 0.59 -2.27 4.40
N ASP A 152 0.46 -2.19 3.07
CA ASP A 152 0.68 -0.96 2.32
C ASP A 152 -0.38 0.11 2.59
N GLY A 153 -1.62 -0.28 2.87
CA GLY A 153 -2.66 0.61 3.37
C GLY A 153 -2.41 1.00 4.84
N ASP A 154 -3.07 0.34 5.77
CA ASP A 154 -3.09 0.67 7.20
C ASP A 154 -1.91 0.12 8.01
N GLY A 155 -0.99 -0.64 7.40
CA GLY A 155 0.15 -1.19 8.12
C GLY A 155 1.32 -0.23 8.27
N CYS A 156 2.27 -0.59 9.13
CA CYS A 156 3.48 0.19 9.36
C CYS A 156 4.71 -0.71 9.52
N ILE A 157 5.81 -0.33 8.87
CA ILE A 157 7.14 -0.90 9.10
C ILE A 157 7.94 0.17 9.84
N SER A 158 8.34 -0.11 11.07
CA SER A 158 9.01 0.85 11.94
C SER A 158 10.38 0.37 12.35
N THR A 159 11.33 1.29 12.40
CA THR A 159 12.67 1.10 12.95
C THR A 159 12.97 2.20 13.95
N TYR A 160 13.72 1.85 14.99
CA TYR A 160 14.09 2.77 16.05
C TYR A 160 15.44 2.35 16.65
N ALA A 161 16.37 3.28 16.78
CA ALA A 161 17.63 3.08 17.48
C ALA A 161 17.42 3.28 18.98
N ASP A 162 17.33 2.16 19.71
CA ASP A 162 17.19 2.16 21.16
C ASP A 162 18.56 2.41 21.79
N ARG A 163 18.67 3.55 22.46
CA ARG A 163 19.87 4.01 23.15
C ARG A 163 19.71 4.03 24.66
N TYR A 164 18.68 3.39 25.19
CA TYR A 164 18.35 3.43 26.62
C TYR A 164 19.53 3.02 27.51
N ASN A 165 20.32 2.04 27.09
CA ASN A 165 21.46 1.53 27.90
C ASN A 165 22.82 2.16 27.54
N THR A 166 22.88 3.22 26.74
CA THR A 166 24.16 3.87 26.37
C THR A 166 24.87 4.54 27.54
N PHE A 167 24.14 4.83 28.63
CA PHE A 167 24.73 5.31 29.89
C PHE A 167 25.61 4.24 30.57
N LYS A 168 25.33 2.95 30.38
CA LYS A 168 26.14 1.83 30.87
C LYS A 168 27.33 1.56 29.97
N ASN A 169 27.14 1.63 28.67
CA ASN A 169 28.16 1.49 27.64
C ASN A 169 27.69 2.20 26.36
N PRO A 170 28.49 3.18 25.84
CA PRO A 170 28.14 3.93 24.63
C PRO A 170 27.82 3.04 23.40
N LYS A 171 28.37 1.81 23.38
CA LYS A 171 28.12 0.83 22.30
C LYS A 171 26.77 0.12 22.38
N TYR A 172 26.03 0.27 23.48
CA TYR A 172 24.73 -0.40 23.65
C TYR A 172 23.61 0.32 22.87
N VAL A 173 23.75 0.31 21.54
CA VAL A 173 22.73 0.80 20.61
C VAL A 173 22.06 -0.38 19.95
N TYR A 174 20.77 -0.56 20.22
CA TYR A 174 19.98 -1.67 19.67
C TYR A 174 19.02 -1.18 18.61
N VAL A 175 19.12 -1.70 17.38
CA VAL A 175 18.15 -1.40 16.34
C VAL A 175 16.88 -2.25 16.57
N ARG A 176 15.84 -1.58 17.03
CA ARG A 176 14.50 -2.13 17.16
C ARG A 176 13.83 -2.09 15.80
N PHE A 177 13.11 -3.16 15.46
CA PHE A 177 12.42 -3.30 14.20
C PHE A 177 11.13 -4.09 14.41
N TRP A 178 10.02 -3.60 13.83
CA TRP A 178 8.73 -4.27 13.90
C TRP A 178 7.82 -3.92 12.73
N VAL A 179 6.92 -4.85 12.42
CA VAL A 179 5.80 -4.67 11.50
C VAL A 179 4.52 -4.63 12.31
N ARG A 180 3.62 -3.74 11.94
CA ARG A 180 2.32 -3.58 12.57
C ARG A 180 1.20 -3.55 11.55
N PHE A 181 0.08 -4.19 11.89
CA PHE A 181 -1.19 -4.05 11.21
C PHE A 181 -2.17 -3.38 12.18
N ILE A 182 -3.01 -2.52 11.65
CA ILE A 182 -3.96 -1.72 12.43
C ILE A 182 -5.34 -1.93 11.85
N SER A 183 -6.34 -2.02 12.71
CA SER A 183 -7.75 -2.07 12.29
C SER A 183 -8.65 -1.54 13.40
N ALA A 184 -9.71 -0.81 13.04
CA ALA A 184 -10.77 -0.44 13.97
C ALA A 184 -11.71 -1.63 14.27
N SER A 185 -11.65 -2.69 13.46
CA SER A 185 -12.45 -3.91 13.67
C SER A 185 -11.64 -4.99 14.39
N LYS A 186 -12.05 -5.30 15.63
CA LYS A 186 -11.48 -6.42 16.42
C LYS A 186 -11.64 -7.77 15.72
N PRO A 187 -12.81 -8.16 15.19
CA PRO A 187 -12.95 -9.42 14.49
C PRO A 187 -11.98 -9.58 13.31
N HIS A 188 -11.76 -8.49 12.55
CA HIS A 188 -10.86 -8.52 11.39
C HIS A 188 -9.40 -8.73 11.80
N ILE A 189 -8.91 -8.00 12.81
CA ILE A 189 -7.51 -8.13 13.22
C ILE A 189 -7.23 -9.49 13.88
N ILE A 190 -8.21 -10.07 14.58
CA ILE A 190 -8.13 -11.42 15.12
C ILE A 190 -8.07 -12.45 13.96
N TRP A 191 -8.95 -12.31 12.96
CA TRP A 191 -8.93 -13.15 11.77
C TRP A 191 -7.58 -13.07 11.05
N LEU A 192 -7.03 -11.87 10.88
CA LEU A 192 -5.73 -11.64 10.26
C LEU A 192 -4.62 -12.37 11.02
N ARG A 193 -4.57 -12.21 12.35
CA ARG A 193 -3.62 -12.90 13.23
C ARG A 193 -3.71 -14.42 13.10
N ASN A 194 -4.92 -14.96 13.14
CA ASN A 194 -5.14 -16.41 13.09
C ASN A 194 -4.66 -17.00 11.75
N ASN A 195 -4.91 -16.31 10.63
CA ASN A 195 -4.42 -16.77 9.33
C ASN A 195 -2.89 -16.64 9.18
N ILE A 196 -2.29 -15.57 9.68
CA ILE A 196 -0.82 -15.43 9.70
C ILE A 196 -0.20 -16.56 10.55
N TYR A 197 -0.78 -16.84 11.71
CA TYR A 197 -0.33 -17.94 12.57
C TYR A 197 -0.49 -19.29 11.88
N ARG A 198 -1.65 -19.59 11.32
CA ARG A 198 -1.94 -20.83 10.62
C ARG A 198 -0.99 -21.07 9.44
N LEU A 199 -0.67 -20.03 8.67
CA LEU A 199 0.13 -20.14 7.44
C LEU A 199 1.63 -20.09 7.68
N LYS A 200 2.09 -19.42 8.76
CA LYS A 200 3.52 -19.15 9.00
C LYS A 200 4.00 -19.39 10.43
N GLY A 201 3.13 -19.76 11.36
CA GLY A 201 3.48 -19.95 12.76
C GLY A 201 3.80 -18.66 13.51
N LEU A 202 3.56 -17.46 12.90
CA LEU A 202 3.88 -16.17 13.50
C LEU A 202 2.71 -15.69 14.37
N ARG A 203 2.96 -15.50 15.67
CA ARG A 203 1.90 -15.19 16.64
C ARG A 203 1.58 -13.71 16.71
N GLY A 204 2.61 -12.85 16.66
CA GLY A 204 2.47 -11.42 16.89
C GLY A 204 1.85 -11.11 18.26
N HIS A 205 1.91 -9.85 18.64
CA HIS A 205 1.24 -9.34 19.84
C HIS A 205 0.04 -8.49 19.44
N LEU A 206 -1.15 -8.84 19.93
CA LEU A 206 -2.39 -8.11 19.72
C LEU A 206 -2.66 -7.22 20.93
N SER A 207 -2.83 -5.92 20.69
CA SER A 207 -3.16 -4.95 21.74
C SER A 207 -4.26 -4.01 21.29
N GLU A 208 -5.07 -3.57 22.25
CA GLU A 208 -6.03 -2.51 22.07
C GLU A 208 -5.36 -1.16 22.37
N LYS A 209 -5.54 -0.20 21.48
CA LYS A 209 -5.15 1.19 21.68
C LYS A 209 -6.43 1.99 21.92
N LYS A 210 -6.65 2.34 23.17
CA LYS A 210 -7.76 3.21 23.56
C LYS A 210 -7.58 4.61 22.93
N PRO A 211 -8.67 5.34 22.71
CA PRO A 211 -8.58 6.71 22.18
C PRO A 211 -7.73 7.57 23.11
N TYR A 212 -6.79 8.32 22.54
CA TYR A 212 -5.94 9.24 23.31
C TYR A 212 -6.62 10.60 23.55
N ARG A 213 -7.61 10.94 22.70
CA ARG A 213 -8.36 12.20 22.81
C ARG A 213 -9.82 11.91 23.14
N GLU A 214 -10.43 12.74 23.97
CA GLU A 214 -11.85 12.63 24.37
C GLU A 214 -12.81 12.60 23.17
N ASN A 215 -12.43 13.23 22.07
CA ASN A 215 -13.22 13.26 20.83
C ASN A 215 -13.05 12.02 19.93
N GLN A 216 -12.23 11.03 20.30
CA GLN A 216 -12.08 9.77 19.59
C GLN A 216 -12.93 8.69 20.25
N ASN A 217 -14.07 8.37 19.68
CA ASN A 217 -15.04 7.44 20.27
C ASN A 217 -14.74 5.94 20.02
N SER A 218 -13.60 5.58 19.44
CA SER A 218 -13.35 4.18 19.08
C SER A 218 -11.91 3.73 19.30
N SER A 219 -11.79 2.56 19.91
CA SER A 219 -10.50 1.85 20.04
C SER A 219 -9.97 1.40 18.69
N ILE A 220 -8.66 1.31 18.57
CA ILE A 220 -7.93 0.74 17.44
C ILE A 220 -7.20 -0.52 17.92
N TRP A 221 -7.27 -1.56 17.13
CA TRP A 221 -6.57 -2.83 17.39
C TRP A 221 -5.27 -2.87 16.59
N GLU A 222 -4.18 -3.17 17.30
CA GLU A 222 -2.84 -3.26 16.72
C GLU A 222 -2.34 -4.70 16.85
N LEU A 223 -1.94 -5.31 15.72
CA LEU A 223 -1.20 -6.57 15.67
C LEU A 223 0.25 -6.26 15.32
N LYS A 224 1.15 -6.46 16.28
CA LYS A 224 2.57 -6.12 16.19
C LYS A 224 3.43 -7.36 16.18
N PHE A 225 4.39 -7.42 15.26
CA PHE A 225 5.40 -8.48 15.16
C PHE A 225 6.75 -7.94 15.60
N GLY A 226 7.46 -8.68 16.45
CA GLY A 226 8.82 -8.36 16.86
C GLY A 226 9.83 -8.58 15.71
N LYS A 227 11.10 -8.21 15.92
CA LYS A 227 12.14 -8.21 14.86
C LYS A 227 12.20 -9.54 14.09
N LYS A 228 12.33 -10.68 14.78
CA LYS A 228 12.44 -12.01 14.16
C LYS A 228 11.21 -12.34 13.31
N GLU A 229 10.03 -12.21 13.88
CA GLU A 229 8.77 -12.49 13.17
C GLU A 229 8.53 -11.50 12.02
N SER A 230 8.88 -10.21 12.21
CA SER A 230 8.77 -9.19 11.16
C SER A 230 9.60 -9.53 9.94
N LEU A 231 10.81 -10.04 10.11
CA LEU A 231 11.68 -10.43 9.00
C LEU A 231 11.11 -11.62 8.24
N GLN A 232 10.61 -12.64 8.94
CA GLN A 232 9.95 -13.78 8.32
C GLN A 232 8.67 -13.37 7.57
N LEU A 233 7.87 -12.49 8.17
CA LEU A 233 6.66 -11.95 7.56
C LEU A 233 6.97 -11.17 6.28
N LEU A 234 7.95 -10.28 6.32
CA LEU A 234 8.33 -9.46 5.17
C LEU A 234 8.94 -10.29 4.03
N SER A 235 9.77 -11.30 4.34
CA SER A 235 10.27 -12.24 3.33
C SER A 235 9.15 -13.03 2.68
N TRP A 236 8.10 -13.37 3.42
CA TRP A 236 6.94 -14.06 2.90
C TRP A 236 6.08 -13.19 1.98
N ILE A 237 5.83 -11.92 2.34
CA ILE A 237 4.97 -11.04 1.53
C ILE A 237 5.71 -10.38 0.36
N TYR A 238 7.04 -10.20 0.46
CA TYR A 238 7.90 -9.68 -0.63
C TYR A 238 8.67 -10.80 -1.34
N TYR A 239 8.00 -11.91 -1.66
CA TYR A 239 8.58 -13.15 -2.20
C TYR A 239 9.23 -13.00 -3.59
N LYS A 240 8.98 -11.90 -4.32
CA LYS A 240 9.58 -11.55 -5.64
C LYS A 240 9.84 -10.05 -5.72
N LYS A 241 10.76 -9.68 -6.64
CA LYS A 241 11.13 -8.26 -6.85
C LYS A 241 10.02 -7.43 -7.52
N ASP A 242 9.21 -8.02 -8.36
CA ASP A 242 8.21 -7.38 -9.22
C ASP A 242 6.77 -7.43 -8.67
N VAL A 243 6.59 -7.84 -7.43
CA VAL A 243 5.25 -7.83 -6.81
C VAL A 243 4.76 -6.39 -6.59
N PRO A 244 3.45 -6.12 -6.83
CA PRO A 244 2.88 -4.80 -6.57
C PRO A 244 3.08 -4.39 -5.11
N CYS A 245 3.57 -3.20 -4.85
CA CYS A 245 3.84 -2.72 -3.49
C CYS A 245 3.96 -1.20 -3.41
N LEU A 246 3.87 -0.67 -2.19
CA LEU A 246 4.24 0.70 -1.88
C LEU A 246 5.77 0.79 -1.72
N ILE A 247 6.45 1.42 -2.69
CA ILE A 247 7.90 1.44 -2.82
C ILE A 247 8.60 1.93 -1.55
N ARG A 248 8.09 2.96 -0.88
CA ARG A 248 8.70 3.48 0.35
C ARG A 248 8.71 2.45 1.49
N LYS A 249 7.64 1.64 1.66
CA LYS A 249 7.58 0.58 2.67
C LYS A 249 8.50 -0.58 2.30
N ARG A 250 8.52 -0.95 1.03
CA ARG A 250 9.41 -1.99 0.51
C ARG A 250 10.89 -1.65 0.73
N LYS A 251 11.32 -0.42 0.42
CA LYS A 251 12.71 0.02 0.66
C LYS A 251 13.14 -0.14 2.11
N ILE A 252 12.23 0.12 3.07
CA ILE A 252 12.51 -0.11 4.49
C ILE A 252 12.66 -1.62 4.76
N ALA A 253 11.74 -2.45 4.24
CA ALA A 253 11.78 -3.91 4.42
C ALA A 253 13.09 -4.52 3.88
N GLU A 254 13.49 -4.17 2.67
CA GLU A 254 14.68 -4.69 1.99
C GLU A 254 15.97 -4.41 2.75
N ARG A 255 16.11 -3.24 3.41
CA ARG A 255 17.26 -2.94 4.26
C ARG A 255 17.46 -3.97 5.36
N PHE A 256 16.39 -4.55 5.90
CA PHE A 256 16.45 -5.52 6.98
C PHE A 256 16.49 -6.96 6.49
N ILE A 257 15.82 -7.28 5.37
CA ILE A 257 15.83 -8.62 4.77
C ILE A 257 17.23 -8.96 4.26
N ASN A 258 17.89 -8.03 3.54
CA ASN A 258 19.21 -8.26 2.95
C ASN A 258 20.33 -8.42 4.01
N HIS A 259 20.19 -7.78 5.18
CA HIS A 259 21.11 -7.99 6.29
C HIS A 259 21.07 -9.40 6.89
N LEU A 260 20.05 -10.20 6.61
CA LEU A 260 19.98 -11.62 7.03
C LEU A 260 20.66 -12.56 6.04
N SER A 261 20.71 -12.19 4.75
CA SER A 261 21.33 -13.00 3.70
C SER A 261 22.86 -12.86 3.68
N SER A 262 23.42 -11.89 4.44
CA SER A 262 24.85 -11.59 4.51
C SER A 262 25.51 -12.06 5.83
N LYS A 263 24.82 -12.82 6.66
CA LYS A 263 25.29 -13.52 7.85
C LYS A 263 25.09 -15.01 7.71
#